data_d4f0dffcfc6b518821ec0b453b33f5ff
#
_entry.id   d4f0dffcfc6b518821ec0b453b33f5ff
#
_cell.length_a   1.000
_cell.length_b   1.000
_cell.length_c   1.000
_cell.angle_alpha   90.00
_cell.angle_beta   90.00
_cell.angle_gamma   90.00
#
_symmetry.space_group_name_H-M   'P 1'
#
loop_
_entity.id
_entity.type
_entity.pdbx_description
1 polymer ?
#
loop_
_entity_poly.entity_id
_entity_poly.type
_entity_poly.pdbx_seq_one_letter_code
_entity_poly.pdbx_strand_id
1 'polypeptide(L)'
;MSHLSRTLPIKRAAHVYLVRGEELLLVEERMDDGSIFYGLPGGKAHPGESLADAAVRQVAVETGLTVTDLRFISLLEGEMLRGTRNECYANFGRFTADYHGDLDPTDPEVVGVKWVPFAQVEALIRYGPPPECEERNPLIWVPTRDFLRGEARAYYPI
;
A
#
# COMPACT_ATOMS: atom_id res chain seq x y z
N MET A 1 -3.68 -34.68 -13.57
CA MET A 1 -3.45 -33.27 -13.25
C MET A 1 -2.60 -33.19 -12.02
N SER A 2 -1.37 -32.94 -12.21
CA SER A 2 -0.52 -32.64 -11.08
C SER A 2 -0.81 -31.21 -10.62
N HIS A 3 -1.78 -31.05 -9.76
CA HIS A 3 -1.75 -29.94 -8.86
C HIS A 3 -0.62 -30.19 -7.87
N LEU A 4 0.60 -30.10 -8.36
CA LEU A 4 1.68 -29.83 -7.46
C LEU A 4 1.30 -28.49 -6.83
N SER A 5 0.78 -28.61 -5.62
CA SER A 5 0.54 -27.46 -4.79
C SER A 5 1.87 -26.74 -4.63
N ARG A 6 2.13 -25.80 -5.51
CA ARG A 6 3.18 -24.83 -5.28
C ARG A 6 2.77 -24.11 -4.02
N THR A 7 3.41 -24.44 -2.94
CA THR A 7 3.25 -23.69 -1.70
C THR A 7 3.87 -22.32 -1.94
N LEU A 8 3.06 -21.35 -2.30
CA LEU A 8 3.52 -19.97 -2.41
C LEU A 8 3.73 -19.42 -1.00
N PRO A 9 4.79 -18.65 -0.79
CA PRO A 9 4.93 -17.93 0.47
C PRO A 9 3.78 -16.94 0.64
N ILE A 10 3.23 -16.88 1.82
CA ILE A 10 2.17 -15.93 2.17
C ILE A 10 2.84 -14.61 2.53
N LYS A 11 2.50 -13.55 1.81
CA LYS A 11 2.91 -12.19 2.14
C LYS A 11 1.75 -11.45 2.76
N ARG A 12 1.92 -11.04 4.01
CA ARG A 12 0.96 -10.25 4.75
C ARG A 12 1.48 -8.82 4.83
N ALA A 13 0.65 -7.87 4.47
CA ALA A 13 0.99 -6.46 4.52
C ALA A 13 -0.22 -5.62 4.91
N ALA A 14 0.02 -4.45 5.47
CA ALA A 14 -1.01 -3.51 5.85
C ALA A 14 -0.67 -2.12 5.34
N HIS A 15 -1.64 -1.46 4.73
CA HIS A 15 -1.51 -0.09 4.24
C HIS A 15 -2.65 0.76 4.76
N VAL A 16 -2.40 2.04 4.89
CA VAL A 16 -3.36 2.95 5.51
C VAL A 16 -3.68 4.11 4.58
N TYR A 17 -4.97 4.37 4.40
CA TYR A 17 -5.44 5.60 3.77
C TYR A 17 -5.47 6.70 4.81
N LEU A 18 -4.51 7.61 4.75
CA LEU A 18 -4.50 8.81 5.59
C LEU A 18 -4.96 9.99 4.74
N VAL A 19 -6.00 10.65 5.20
CA VAL A 19 -6.69 11.69 4.46
C VAL A 19 -6.64 13.00 5.23
N ARG A 20 -6.33 14.09 4.51
CA ARG A 20 -6.38 15.45 5.01
C ARG A 20 -7.17 16.29 4.01
N GLY A 21 -8.43 16.65 4.36
CA GLY A 21 -9.32 17.28 3.40
C GLY A 21 -9.55 16.39 2.18
N GLU A 22 -9.21 16.85 0.99
CA GLU A 22 -9.27 16.09 -0.26
C GLU A 22 -7.88 15.65 -0.74
N GLU A 23 -6.98 15.40 0.21
CA GLU A 23 -5.64 14.92 -0.06
C GLU A 23 -5.40 13.56 0.60
N LEU A 24 -4.66 12.71 -0.09
CA LEU A 24 -4.22 11.41 0.39
C LEU A 24 -2.70 11.45 0.62
N LEU A 25 -2.25 10.88 1.74
CA LEU A 25 -0.82 10.79 2.01
C LEU A 25 -0.20 9.68 1.17
N LEU A 26 0.82 10.03 0.39
CA LEU A 26 1.60 9.08 -0.38
C LEU A 26 3.06 9.09 0.08
N VAL A 27 3.68 7.93 -0.01
CA VAL A 27 5.09 7.71 0.26
C VAL A 27 5.82 7.52 -1.07
N GLU A 28 6.95 8.20 -1.22
CA GLU A 28 7.86 8.02 -2.34
C GLU A 28 9.01 7.12 -1.91
N GLU A 29 9.13 5.96 -2.51
CA GLU A 29 10.17 4.99 -2.21
C GLU A 29 11.14 4.85 -3.37
N ARG A 30 12.43 4.72 -3.04
CA ARG A 30 13.46 4.38 -4.02
C ARG A 30 13.55 2.87 -4.13
N MET A 31 13.38 2.36 -5.35
CA MET A 31 13.54 0.95 -5.66
C MET A 31 15.00 0.60 -5.91
N ASP A 32 15.33 -0.69 -5.92
CA ASP A 32 16.70 -1.17 -6.13
C ASP A 32 17.28 -0.74 -7.48
N ASP A 33 16.44 -0.57 -8.49
CA ASP A 33 16.85 -0.09 -9.83
C ASP A 33 17.00 1.43 -9.91
N GLY A 34 16.81 2.15 -8.79
CA GLY A 34 16.85 3.61 -8.71
C GLY A 34 15.58 4.32 -9.10
N SER A 35 14.55 3.60 -9.57
CA SER A 35 13.25 4.20 -9.87
C SER A 35 12.52 4.62 -8.59
N ILE A 36 11.58 5.55 -8.73
CA ILE A 36 10.72 6.00 -7.64
C ILE A 36 9.37 5.30 -7.76
N PHE A 37 8.89 4.78 -6.65
CA PHE A 37 7.58 4.18 -6.52
C PHE A 37 6.74 5.02 -5.55
N TYR A 38 5.50 5.30 -5.94
CA TYR A 38 4.54 5.97 -5.07
C TYR A 38 3.56 4.95 -4.52
N GLY A 39 3.37 4.96 -3.23
CA GLY A 39 2.46 4.02 -2.58
C GLY A 39 1.80 4.62 -1.35
N LEU A 40 0.90 3.83 -0.79
CA LEU A 40 0.28 4.14 0.49
C LEU A 40 1.28 3.86 1.61
N PRO A 41 1.24 4.62 2.70
CA PRO A 41 2.02 4.28 3.89
C PRO A 41 1.61 2.90 4.42
N GLY A 42 2.59 2.11 4.78
CA GLY A 42 2.39 0.75 5.26
C GLY A 42 3.46 -0.19 4.77
N GLY A 43 3.26 -1.48 4.95
CA GLY A 43 4.19 -2.47 4.48
C GLY A 43 3.99 -3.84 5.10
N LYS A 44 5.02 -4.66 4.97
CA LYS A 44 5.00 -6.07 5.34
C LYS A 44 4.88 -6.25 6.85
N ALA A 45 3.98 -7.15 7.26
CA ALA A 45 3.89 -7.59 8.63
C ALA A 45 5.04 -8.56 8.96
N HIS A 46 5.55 -8.47 10.18
CA HIS A 46 6.49 -9.46 10.70
C HIS A 46 5.74 -10.75 11.07
N PRO A 47 6.44 -11.91 11.11
CA PRO A 47 5.82 -13.13 11.61
C PRO A 47 5.22 -12.92 13.00
N GLY A 48 3.96 -13.32 13.18
CA GLY A 48 3.24 -13.15 14.44
C GLY A 48 2.69 -11.76 14.71
N GLU A 49 3.02 -10.79 13.89
CA GLU A 49 2.49 -9.42 14.01
C GLU A 49 1.11 -9.33 13.38
N SER A 50 0.17 -8.65 14.04
CA SER A 50 -1.13 -8.36 13.42
C SER A 50 -0.99 -7.35 12.30
N LEU A 51 -1.95 -7.33 11.37
CA LEU A 51 -1.97 -6.31 10.32
C LEU A 51 -2.12 -4.90 10.91
N ALA A 52 -2.90 -4.76 11.97
CA ALA A 52 -3.04 -3.46 12.65
C ALA A 52 -1.72 -2.98 13.25
N ASP A 53 -0.99 -3.85 13.93
CA ASP A 53 0.33 -3.51 14.51
C ASP A 53 1.36 -3.20 13.41
N ALA A 54 1.33 -3.95 12.33
CA ALA A 54 2.18 -3.68 11.17
C ALA A 54 1.89 -2.30 10.58
N ALA A 55 0.62 -1.92 10.47
CA ALA A 55 0.22 -0.61 9.99
C ALA A 55 0.77 0.51 10.89
N VAL A 56 0.60 0.39 12.19
CA VAL A 56 1.12 1.38 13.15
C VAL A 56 2.62 1.54 13.02
N ARG A 57 3.35 0.43 13.01
CA ARG A 57 4.82 0.44 12.94
C ARG A 57 5.32 1.01 11.62
N GLN A 58 4.77 0.56 10.50
CA GLN A 58 5.23 0.98 9.18
C GLN A 58 4.89 2.45 8.91
N VAL A 59 3.71 2.91 9.27
CA VAL A 59 3.35 4.32 9.11
C VAL A 59 4.31 5.21 9.92
N ALA A 60 4.67 4.80 11.13
CA ALA A 60 5.59 5.57 11.96
C ALA A 60 6.97 5.72 11.31
N VAL A 61 7.55 4.64 10.78
CA VAL A 61 8.89 4.70 10.18
C VAL A 61 8.89 5.36 8.80
N GLU A 62 7.83 5.20 8.05
CA GLU A 62 7.75 5.75 6.68
C GLU A 62 7.32 7.21 6.65
N THR A 63 6.56 7.67 7.64
CA THR A 63 5.97 9.01 7.62
C THR A 63 6.28 9.87 8.83
N GLY A 64 6.63 9.27 9.96
CA GLY A 64 6.76 9.97 11.25
C GLY A 64 5.43 10.14 11.99
N LEU A 65 4.31 9.77 11.40
CA LEU A 65 3.01 9.94 12.02
C LEU A 65 2.66 8.77 12.94
N THR A 66 1.93 9.09 14.01
CA THR A 66 1.32 8.10 14.89
C THR A 66 -0.14 7.93 14.48
N VAL A 67 -0.53 6.70 14.14
CA VAL A 67 -1.91 6.37 13.80
C VAL A 67 -2.63 5.76 14.98
N THR A 68 -3.89 6.11 15.12
CA THR A 68 -4.80 5.64 16.17
C THR A 68 -6.16 5.30 15.57
N ASP A 69 -6.96 4.56 16.33
CA ASP A 69 -8.32 4.19 15.89
C ASP A 69 -8.36 3.59 14.49
N LEU A 70 -7.50 2.60 14.26
CA LEU A 70 -7.46 1.91 12.98
C LEU A 70 -8.80 1.23 12.68
N ARG A 71 -9.31 1.49 11.49
CA ARG A 71 -10.54 0.88 10.99
C ARG A 71 -10.21 0.07 9.75
N PHE A 72 -10.46 -1.23 9.82
CA PHE A 72 -10.26 -2.12 8.69
C PHE A 72 -11.29 -1.82 7.59
N ILE A 73 -10.83 -1.68 6.35
CA ILE A 73 -11.69 -1.35 5.22
C ILE A 73 -11.78 -2.49 4.23
N SER A 74 -10.63 -3.01 3.80
CA SER A 74 -10.60 -3.97 2.69
C SER A 74 -9.52 -5.00 2.89
N LEU A 75 -9.80 -6.22 2.46
CA LEU A 75 -8.83 -7.28 2.27
C LEU A 75 -8.61 -7.49 0.77
N LEU A 76 -7.36 -7.44 0.34
CA LEU A 76 -6.92 -7.84 -0.99
C LEU A 76 -6.24 -9.19 -0.86
N GLU A 77 -6.74 -10.18 -1.56
CA GLU A 77 -6.27 -11.56 -1.39
C GLU A 77 -6.16 -12.28 -2.73
N GLY A 78 -5.07 -13.01 -2.90
CA GLY A 78 -4.87 -13.88 -4.05
C GLY A 78 -3.42 -14.06 -4.43
N GLU A 79 -3.19 -14.80 -5.51
CA GLU A 79 -1.85 -15.00 -6.05
C GLU A 79 -1.34 -13.71 -6.70
N MET A 80 -0.16 -13.29 -6.30
CA MET A 80 0.50 -12.12 -6.88
C MET A 80 1.61 -12.56 -7.80
N LEU A 81 1.46 -12.18 -9.06
CA LEU A 81 2.42 -12.45 -10.11
C LEU A 81 3.46 -11.34 -10.19
N ARG A 82 4.68 -11.72 -10.49
CA ARG A 82 5.70 -10.78 -10.90
C ARG A 82 6.37 -11.33 -12.16
N GLY A 83 6.22 -10.59 -13.26
CA GLY A 83 6.61 -11.11 -14.56
C GLY A 83 5.77 -12.34 -14.92
N THR A 84 6.44 -13.46 -15.22
CA THR A 84 5.80 -14.72 -15.59
C THR A 84 5.68 -15.72 -14.44
N ARG A 85 5.99 -15.31 -13.20
CA ARG A 85 5.99 -16.19 -12.03
C ARG A 85 5.03 -15.72 -10.96
N ASN A 86 4.41 -16.69 -10.28
CA ASN A 86 3.72 -16.43 -9.03
C ASN A 86 4.77 -16.26 -7.94
N GLU A 87 4.79 -15.12 -7.27
CA GLU A 87 5.79 -14.85 -6.25
C GLU A 87 5.27 -15.05 -4.83
N CYS A 88 4.01 -14.77 -4.60
CA CYS A 88 3.42 -14.96 -3.29
C CYS A 88 1.90 -15.10 -3.36
N TYR A 89 1.35 -15.59 -2.28
CA TYR A 89 -0.06 -15.45 -1.99
C TYR A 89 -0.23 -14.20 -1.13
N ALA A 90 -0.85 -13.18 -1.70
CA ALA A 90 -1.02 -11.90 -1.04
C ALA A 90 -2.20 -11.90 -0.08
N ASN A 91 -1.99 -11.30 1.08
CA ASN A 91 -3.00 -11.11 2.10
C ASN A 91 -2.80 -9.69 2.64
N PHE A 92 -3.37 -8.71 1.93
CA PHE A 92 -3.12 -7.29 2.16
C PHE A 92 -4.34 -6.62 2.76
N GLY A 93 -4.17 -6.09 3.96
CA GLY A 93 -5.20 -5.30 4.62
C GLY A 93 -5.07 -3.81 4.29
N ARG A 94 -6.20 -3.17 4.12
CA ARG A 94 -6.33 -1.72 3.98
C ARG A 94 -7.12 -1.16 5.15
N PHE A 95 -6.60 -0.09 5.72
CA PHE A 95 -7.16 0.58 6.89
C PHE A 95 -7.35 2.06 6.62
N THR A 96 -8.28 2.69 7.35
CA THR A 96 -8.21 4.11 7.67
C THR A 96 -7.84 4.27 9.14
N ALA A 97 -7.40 5.46 9.52
CA ALA A 97 -7.02 5.74 10.90
C ALA A 97 -7.08 7.25 11.15
N ASP A 98 -7.16 7.61 12.41
CA ASP A 98 -6.82 8.95 12.86
C ASP A 98 -5.30 9.03 12.98
N TYR A 99 -4.75 10.22 12.91
CA TYR A 99 -3.30 10.40 13.00
C TYR A 99 -2.95 11.72 13.70
N HIS A 100 -1.74 11.75 14.22
CA HIS A 100 -1.14 12.97 14.76
C HIS A 100 0.37 12.93 14.61
N GLY A 101 1.00 14.07 14.82
CA GLY A 101 2.44 14.24 14.69
C GLY A 101 2.82 14.98 13.39
N ASP A 102 4.11 15.07 13.16
CA ASP A 102 4.67 15.75 12.00
C ASP A 102 5.32 14.74 11.05
N LEU A 103 5.34 15.07 9.75
CA LEU A 103 6.03 14.24 8.76
C LEU A 103 7.53 14.26 9.04
N ASP A 104 8.07 13.11 9.39
CA ASP A 104 9.49 12.90 9.71
C ASP A 104 9.88 11.44 9.44
N PRO A 105 10.01 11.04 8.16
CA PRO A 105 10.35 9.66 7.83
C PRO A 105 11.75 9.29 8.31
N THR A 106 11.85 8.09 8.89
CA THR A 106 13.13 7.54 9.35
C THR A 106 13.58 6.33 8.53
N ASP A 107 12.72 5.83 7.63
CA ASP A 107 13.08 4.75 6.72
C ASP A 107 14.02 5.29 5.62
N PRO A 108 15.24 4.73 5.47
CA PRO A 108 16.18 5.22 4.47
C PRO A 108 15.76 4.99 3.02
N GLU A 109 14.82 4.10 2.77
CA GLU A 109 14.27 3.87 1.43
C GLU A 109 13.23 4.90 1.03
N VAL A 110 12.67 5.63 2.00
CA VAL A 110 11.71 6.69 1.76
C VAL A 110 12.44 7.97 1.38
N VAL A 111 12.19 8.44 0.16
CA VAL A 111 12.80 9.68 -0.34
C VAL A 111 11.89 10.89 -0.17
N GLY A 112 10.62 10.67 0.12
CA GLY A 112 9.66 11.74 0.40
C GLY A 112 8.31 11.20 0.84
N VAL A 113 7.57 12.08 1.49
CA VAL A 113 6.19 11.83 1.91
C VAL A 113 5.40 13.10 1.60
N LYS A 114 4.27 12.96 0.93
CA LYS A 114 3.51 14.16 0.54
C LYS A 114 2.01 13.92 0.54
N TRP A 115 1.30 14.97 0.86
CA TRP A 115 -0.14 15.04 0.69
C TRP A 115 -0.46 15.33 -0.77
N VAL A 116 -1.20 14.45 -1.41
CA VAL A 116 -1.50 14.50 -2.83
C VAL A 116 -3.00 14.70 -3.02
N PRO A 117 -3.43 15.73 -3.76
CA PRO A 117 -4.84 15.90 -4.10
C PRO A 117 -5.41 14.64 -4.73
N PHE A 118 -6.63 14.26 -4.36
CA PHE A 118 -7.28 13.05 -4.87
C PHE A 118 -7.24 12.95 -6.40
N ALA A 119 -7.41 14.10 -7.07
CA ALA A 119 -7.39 14.15 -8.53
C ALA A 119 -6.03 13.77 -9.15
N GLN A 120 -4.94 13.80 -8.38
CA GLN A 120 -3.59 13.50 -8.85
C GLN A 120 -3.09 12.12 -8.41
N VAL A 121 -3.83 11.42 -7.55
CA VAL A 121 -3.40 10.13 -7.00
C VAL A 121 -3.27 9.06 -8.08
N GLU A 122 -4.21 9.01 -9.03
CA GLU A 122 -4.18 8.02 -10.11
C GLU A 122 -2.88 8.09 -10.91
N ALA A 123 -2.46 9.28 -11.31
CA ALA A 123 -1.27 9.47 -12.10
C ALA A 123 -0.01 8.94 -11.40
N LEU A 124 0.05 9.03 -10.08
CA LEU A 124 1.21 8.59 -9.30
C LEU A 124 1.15 7.11 -8.94
N ILE A 125 0.02 6.62 -8.45
CA ILE A 125 -0.11 5.23 -7.98
C ILE A 125 -0.30 4.26 -9.14
N ARG A 126 -1.15 4.60 -10.11
CA ARG A 126 -1.48 3.69 -11.21
C ARG A 126 -0.38 3.62 -12.25
N TYR A 127 0.16 4.75 -12.65
CA TYR A 127 1.13 4.84 -13.73
C TYR A 127 2.56 5.14 -13.26
N GLY A 128 2.70 5.80 -12.13
CA GLY A 128 3.99 6.25 -11.62
C GLY A 128 4.53 7.50 -12.32
N PRO A 129 5.68 8.01 -11.87
CA PRO A 129 6.28 9.19 -12.45
C PRO A 129 6.89 8.92 -13.83
N PRO A 130 7.11 9.96 -14.63
CA PRO A 130 7.82 9.84 -15.92
C PRO A 130 9.24 9.25 -15.76
N PRO A 131 9.75 8.52 -16.77
CA PRO A 131 9.09 8.20 -18.02
C PRO A 131 7.91 7.26 -17.79
N GLU A 132 6.85 7.47 -18.54
CA GLU A 132 5.61 6.74 -18.40
C GLU A 132 5.85 5.25 -18.41
N CYS A 133 5.40 4.62 -17.37
CA CYS A 133 5.42 3.18 -17.26
C CYS A 133 4.08 2.64 -17.72
N GLU A 134 4.10 1.39 -18.16
CA GLU A 134 2.89 0.60 -18.26
C GLU A 134 2.18 0.63 -16.91
N GLU A 135 0.87 0.44 -16.93
CA GLU A 135 0.05 0.39 -15.72
C GLU A 135 0.67 -0.55 -14.69
N ARG A 136 1.16 0.02 -13.60
CA ARG A 136 2.02 -0.70 -12.67
C ARG A 136 1.31 -1.76 -11.88
N ASN A 137 0.08 -1.55 -11.55
CA ASN A 137 -0.66 -2.56 -10.80
C ASN A 137 -2.14 -2.15 -10.67
N PRO A 138 -3.00 -2.63 -11.59
CA PRO A 138 -4.44 -2.34 -11.51
C PRO A 138 -5.04 -2.83 -10.20
N LEU A 139 -4.45 -3.85 -9.60
CA LEU A 139 -4.93 -4.45 -8.35
C LEU A 139 -4.73 -3.52 -7.14
N ILE A 140 -3.72 -2.67 -7.18
CA ILE A 140 -3.51 -1.67 -6.11
C ILE A 140 -4.37 -0.43 -6.36
N TRP A 141 -4.50 -0.04 -7.63
CA TRP A 141 -5.24 1.15 -7.99
C TRP A 141 -6.76 1.02 -7.76
N VAL A 142 -7.36 -0.09 -8.18
CA VAL A 142 -8.82 -0.25 -8.09
C VAL A 142 -9.36 -0.08 -6.66
N PRO A 143 -8.80 -0.72 -5.63
CA PRO A 143 -9.23 -0.48 -4.26
C PRO A 143 -9.02 0.97 -3.80
N THR A 144 -7.94 1.59 -4.21
CA THR A 144 -7.67 2.99 -3.88
C THR A 144 -8.67 3.93 -4.56
N ARG A 145 -8.94 3.72 -5.84
CA ARG A 145 -9.97 4.45 -6.57
C ARG A 145 -11.32 4.37 -5.87
N ASP A 146 -11.71 3.16 -5.52
CA ASP A 146 -13.00 2.92 -4.86
C ASP A 146 -13.06 3.63 -3.51
N PHE A 147 -11.97 3.58 -2.74
CA PHE A 147 -11.89 4.32 -1.49
C PHE A 147 -12.07 5.83 -1.70
N LEU A 148 -11.37 6.42 -2.67
CA LEU A 148 -11.46 7.85 -2.96
C LEU A 148 -12.86 8.28 -3.41
N ARG A 149 -13.63 7.36 -4.00
CA ARG A 149 -15.02 7.57 -4.41
C ARG A 149 -16.05 7.28 -3.33
N GLY A 150 -15.61 6.82 -2.15
CA GLY A 150 -16.53 6.36 -1.10
C GLY A 150 -17.22 5.03 -1.41
N GLU A 151 -16.64 4.22 -2.28
CA GLU A 151 -17.21 2.97 -2.80
C GLU A 151 -16.36 1.74 -2.43
N ALA A 152 -15.48 1.85 -1.42
CA ALA A 152 -14.59 0.78 -1.04
C ALA A 152 -15.36 -0.49 -0.67
N ARG A 153 -14.91 -1.63 -1.19
CA ARG A 153 -15.45 -2.95 -0.87
C ARG A 153 -14.63 -3.61 0.23
N ALA A 154 -15.26 -4.50 0.99
CA ALA A 154 -14.57 -5.24 2.06
C ALA A 154 -13.57 -6.27 1.51
N TYR A 155 -13.75 -6.75 0.27
CA TYR A 155 -12.93 -7.79 -0.31
C TYR A 155 -12.65 -7.54 -1.80
N TYR A 156 -11.37 -7.68 -2.14
CA TYR A 156 -10.90 -7.61 -3.53
C TYR A 156 -10.07 -8.87 -3.83
N PRO A 157 -10.59 -9.80 -4.62
CA PRO A 157 -9.78 -10.91 -5.11
C PRO A 157 -8.72 -10.38 -6.09
N ILE A 158 -7.53 -10.90 -5.95
CA ILE A 158 -6.42 -10.56 -6.84
C ILE A 158 -6.34 -11.57 -7.98
#